data_b565fa2a78780ce0252d2e17592f81e7
#
_entry.id   b565fa2a78780ce0252d2e17592f81e7
#
_cell.length_a   1.000
_cell.length_b   1.000
_cell.length_c   1.000
_cell.angle_alpha   90.00
_cell.angle_beta   90.00
_cell.angle_gamma   90.00
#
_symmetry.space_group_name_H-M   'P 1'
#
loop_
_entity.id
_entity.type
_entity.pdbx_description
1 polymer ?
#
loop_
_entity_poly.entity_id
_entity_poly.type
_entity_poly.pdbx_seq_one_letter_code
_entity_poly.pdbx_strand_id
1 'polypeptide(L)'
;MGRFIKLAYIQYMKRLLFIFGLFLCLDTCFAQQADSLHRVAKQFMRSGDYPNAIIVLSNALKKDPENLEIQKDLAFTYYLQRNYSASVESGRKLIARNDADEQCYQILGMAYKAIDEKKEADKMYKQGIKKFPGSGELYNEYGEMLWVEKNAEAIRFWERGIEVDPNYSSNYYNASRYYYYTYDKVWSLIYGEIFINLESYSKRTPEIKSLLVDGYKKLFIDLKSPKTQSKNLFSTAYLAVMTDQAQVVSLGVTPESLNILRSKFILEWFEKYGDKYPFRLFEYQRQLLKEGLFDAYNEWAFGAATGLASFQTWTSLHADDYSRFISFQKGRIFKVPANQNYRNLNSK
;
A
#
# COMPACT_ATOMS: atom_id res chain seq x y z
N MET A 1 -6.76 -39.98 -62.04
CA MET A 1 -7.58 -38.88 -61.54
C MET A 1 -7.30 -38.49 -60.03
N GLY A 2 -7.11 -39.46 -59.12
CA GLY A 2 -6.91 -39.18 -57.68
C GLY A 2 -5.60 -38.47 -57.25
N ARG A 3 -4.52 -38.58 -58.03
CA ARG A 3 -3.21 -37.95 -57.70
C ARG A 3 -3.21 -36.41 -57.93
N PHE A 4 -3.92 -35.93 -58.95
CA PHE A 4 -4.04 -34.49 -59.25
C PHE A 4 -4.91 -33.78 -58.22
N ILE A 5 -5.97 -34.43 -57.73
CA ILE A 5 -6.85 -33.86 -56.71
C ILE A 5 -6.10 -33.73 -55.36
N LYS A 6 -5.27 -34.72 -54.99
CA LYS A 6 -4.43 -34.69 -53.80
C LYS A 6 -3.37 -33.55 -53.84
N LEU A 7 -2.74 -33.34 -55.00
CA LEU A 7 -1.75 -32.27 -55.16
C LEU A 7 -2.41 -30.85 -55.06
N ALA A 8 -3.57 -30.68 -55.68
CA ALA A 8 -4.32 -29.43 -55.61
C ALA A 8 -4.78 -29.12 -54.17
N TYR A 9 -5.22 -30.14 -53.42
CA TYR A 9 -5.60 -30.00 -52.01
C TYR A 9 -4.40 -29.65 -51.11
N ILE A 10 -3.24 -30.27 -51.33
CA ILE A 10 -2.01 -29.94 -50.57
C ILE A 10 -1.54 -28.51 -50.88
N GLN A 11 -1.62 -28.05 -52.13
CA GLN A 11 -1.28 -26.67 -52.46
C GLN A 11 -2.26 -25.67 -51.88
N TYR A 12 -3.55 -25.98 -51.84
CA TYR A 12 -4.57 -25.14 -51.19
C TYR A 12 -4.34 -25.03 -49.68
N MET A 13 -4.07 -26.14 -49.00
CA MET A 13 -3.74 -26.17 -47.59
C MET A 13 -2.44 -25.38 -47.26
N LYS A 14 -1.41 -25.49 -48.09
CA LYS A 14 -0.18 -24.70 -47.93
C LYS A 14 -0.43 -23.18 -48.08
N ARG A 15 -1.29 -22.78 -49.02
CA ARG A 15 -1.68 -21.37 -49.19
C ARG A 15 -2.50 -20.86 -47.98
N LEU A 16 -3.43 -21.66 -47.47
CA LEU A 16 -4.18 -21.35 -46.26
C LEU A 16 -3.28 -21.20 -45.02
N LEU A 17 -2.34 -22.11 -44.84
CA LEU A 17 -1.34 -22.02 -43.76
C LEU A 17 -0.42 -20.80 -43.88
N PHE A 18 -0.02 -20.45 -45.12
CA PHE A 18 0.80 -19.27 -45.39
C PHE A 18 0.02 -17.97 -45.11
N ILE A 19 -1.25 -17.88 -45.53
CA ILE A 19 -2.12 -16.74 -45.24
C ILE A 19 -2.36 -16.62 -43.73
N PHE A 20 -2.61 -17.73 -43.03
CA PHE A 20 -2.80 -17.77 -41.58
C PHE A 20 -1.52 -17.35 -40.83
N GLY A 21 -0.34 -17.80 -41.29
CA GLY A 21 0.95 -17.39 -40.76
C GLY A 21 1.21 -15.87 -40.96
N LEU A 22 0.80 -15.30 -42.09
CA LEU A 22 0.94 -13.86 -42.36
C LEU A 22 0.05 -13.03 -41.45
N PHE A 23 -1.18 -13.46 -41.14
CA PHE A 23 -2.07 -12.81 -40.19
C PHE A 23 -1.49 -12.83 -38.77
N LEU A 24 -0.96 -13.96 -38.32
CA LEU A 24 -0.29 -14.06 -37.01
C LEU A 24 0.92 -13.10 -36.87
N CYS A 25 1.71 -12.92 -37.96
CA CYS A 25 2.85 -12.01 -37.96
C CYS A 25 2.41 -10.53 -37.93
N LEU A 26 1.29 -10.18 -38.54
CA LEU A 26 0.75 -8.80 -38.51
C LEU A 26 0.24 -8.44 -37.11
N ASP A 27 -0.51 -9.34 -36.47
CA ASP A 27 -1.04 -9.11 -35.11
C ASP A 27 0.10 -8.93 -34.08
N THR A 28 1.17 -9.72 -34.16
CA THR A 28 2.34 -9.55 -33.27
C THR A 28 3.05 -8.20 -33.49
N CYS A 29 3.13 -7.72 -34.72
CA CYS A 29 3.76 -6.43 -35.05
C CYS A 29 2.93 -5.27 -34.49
N PHE A 30 1.61 -5.29 -34.57
CA PHE A 30 0.73 -4.26 -34.04
C PHE A 30 0.74 -4.26 -32.50
N ALA A 31 0.71 -5.40 -31.83
CA ALA A 31 0.82 -5.52 -30.39
C ALA A 31 2.16 -4.95 -29.87
N GLN A 32 3.28 -5.27 -30.53
CA GLN A 32 4.59 -4.73 -30.17
C GLN A 32 4.66 -3.19 -30.33
N GLN A 33 4.00 -2.65 -31.35
CA GLN A 33 3.92 -1.21 -31.54
C GLN A 33 3.03 -0.55 -30.46
N ALA A 34 1.92 -1.17 -30.08
CA ALA A 34 1.05 -0.73 -28.99
C ALA A 34 1.81 -0.68 -27.66
N ASP A 35 2.57 -1.72 -27.33
CA ASP A 35 3.41 -1.80 -26.11
C ASP A 35 4.47 -0.71 -26.08
N SER A 36 5.09 -0.40 -27.22
CA SER A 36 6.06 0.69 -27.32
C SER A 36 5.43 2.05 -27.03
N LEU A 37 4.28 2.33 -27.63
CA LEU A 37 3.50 3.55 -27.37
C LEU A 37 3.03 3.60 -25.91
N HIS A 38 2.59 2.48 -25.35
CA HIS A 38 2.18 2.39 -23.94
C HIS A 38 3.31 2.78 -22.97
N ARG A 39 4.53 2.29 -23.21
CA ARG A 39 5.71 2.70 -22.41
C ARG A 39 5.99 4.21 -22.49
N VAL A 40 5.87 4.80 -23.68
CA VAL A 40 6.01 6.26 -23.86
C VAL A 40 4.91 7.01 -23.12
N ALA A 41 3.67 6.56 -23.21
CA ALA A 41 2.55 7.16 -22.49
C ALA A 41 2.77 7.14 -20.96
N LYS A 42 3.27 6.02 -20.40
CA LYS A 42 3.64 5.92 -18.97
C LYS A 42 4.72 6.94 -18.56
N GLN A 43 5.62 7.31 -19.44
CA GLN A 43 6.59 8.38 -19.14
C GLN A 43 5.89 9.75 -19.05
N PHE A 44 4.98 10.08 -19.98
CA PHE A 44 4.17 11.30 -19.91
C PHE A 44 3.29 11.33 -18.65
N MET A 45 2.64 10.20 -18.28
CA MET A 45 1.87 10.10 -17.04
C MET A 45 2.72 10.40 -15.80
N ARG A 46 3.94 9.86 -15.72
CA ARG A 46 4.87 10.08 -14.60
C ARG A 46 5.36 11.52 -14.50
N SER A 47 5.55 12.21 -15.64
CA SER A 47 5.93 13.61 -15.67
C SER A 47 4.75 14.58 -15.47
N GLY A 48 3.51 14.07 -15.37
CA GLY A 48 2.30 14.87 -15.24
C GLY A 48 1.81 15.48 -16.54
N ASP A 49 2.38 15.07 -17.69
CA ASP A 49 1.95 15.53 -19.01
C ASP A 49 0.79 14.68 -19.53
N TYR A 50 -0.36 14.84 -18.88
CA TYR A 50 -1.57 14.05 -19.18
C TYR A 50 -2.12 14.28 -20.58
N PRO A 51 -2.09 15.50 -21.17
CA PRO A 51 -2.53 15.71 -22.56
C PRO A 51 -1.79 14.83 -23.56
N ASN A 52 -0.45 14.80 -23.48
CA ASN A 52 0.37 13.97 -24.36
C ASN A 52 0.20 12.47 -24.05
N ALA A 53 0.05 12.09 -22.78
CA ALA A 53 -0.25 10.72 -22.40
C ALA A 53 -1.54 10.21 -23.07
N ILE A 54 -2.63 11.00 -23.04
CA ILE A 54 -3.92 10.65 -23.67
C ILE A 54 -3.77 10.45 -25.17
N ILE A 55 -3.05 11.34 -25.87
CA ILE A 55 -2.82 11.21 -27.31
C ILE A 55 -2.10 9.90 -27.62
N VAL A 56 -1.03 9.59 -26.88
CA VAL A 56 -0.22 8.41 -27.11
C VAL A 56 -0.99 7.12 -26.75
N LEU A 57 -1.75 7.10 -25.62
CA LEU A 57 -2.61 5.98 -25.25
C LEU A 57 -3.70 5.73 -26.29
N SER A 58 -4.32 6.80 -26.79
CA SER A 58 -5.33 6.70 -27.86
C SER A 58 -4.74 6.13 -29.17
N ASN A 59 -3.50 6.47 -29.49
CA ASN A 59 -2.81 5.91 -30.65
C ASN A 59 -2.39 4.45 -30.42
N ALA A 60 -2.04 4.07 -29.19
CA ALA A 60 -1.78 2.68 -28.82
C ALA A 60 -3.05 1.83 -28.97
N LEU A 61 -4.21 2.31 -28.51
CA LEU A 61 -5.49 1.63 -28.65
C LEU A 61 -5.98 1.49 -30.11
N LYS A 62 -5.51 2.34 -31.04
CA LYS A 62 -5.76 2.12 -32.48
C LYS A 62 -5.00 0.89 -33.02
N LYS A 63 -3.92 0.48 -32.35
CA LYS A 63 -3.10 -0.68 -32.72
C LYS A 63 -3.55 -1.95 -32.00
N ASP A 64 -3.98 -1.83 -30.74
CA ASP A 64 -4.50 -2.91 -29.92
C ASP A 64 -5.73 -2.42 -29.13
N PRO A 65 -6.93 -2.40 -29.76
CA PRO A 65 -8.14 -1.85 -29.16
C PRO A 65 -8.63 -2.57 -27.91
N GLU A 66 -8.31 -3.88 -27.78
CA GLU A 66 -8.78 -4.72 -26.69
C GLU A 66 -7.80 -4.79 -25.51
N ASN A 67 -6.69 -4.09 -25.56
CA ASN A 67 -5.69 -4.10 -24.48
C ASN A 67 -6.23 -3.45 -23.20
N LEU A 68 -6.52 -4.27 -22.22
CA LEU A 68 -7.10 -3.84 -20.94
C LEU A 68 -6.19 -2.85 -20.20
N GLU A 69 -4.88 -3.09 -20.19
CA GLU A 69 -3.92 -2.22 -19.48
C GLU A 69 -3.88 -0.80 -20.08
N ILE A 70 -3.88 -0.70 -21.42
CA ILE A 70 -3.90 0.60 -22.10
C ILE A 70 -5.23 1.31 -21.87
N GLN A 71 -6.36 0.58 -21.88
CA GLN A 71 -7.68 1.15 -21.60
C GLN A 71 -7.77 1.65 -20.14
N LYS A 72 -7.23 0.89 -19.17
CA LYS A 72 -7.16 1.32 -17.76
C LYS A 72 -6.30 2.59 -17.60
N ASP A 73 -5.11 2.61 -18.19
CA ASP A 73 -4.23 3.77 -18.12
C ASP A 73 -4.85 5.01 -18.78
N LEU A 74 -5.61 4.84 -19.87
CA LEU A 74 -6.34 5.96 -20.48
C LEU A 74 -7.45 6.49 -19.57
N ALA A 75 -8.27 5.61 -18.99
CA ALA A 75 -9.32 6.00 -18.05
C ALA A 75 -8.76 6.70 -16.81
N PHE A 76 -7.65 6.19 -16.28
CA PHE A 76 -6.96 6.78 -15.14
C PHE A 76 -6.28 8.11 -15.50
N THR A 77 -5.72 8.24 -16.72
CA THR A 77 -5.13 9.49 -17.17
C THR A 77 -6.19 10.60 -17.33
N TYR A 78 -7.41 10.27 -17.80
CA TYR A 78 -8.53 11.19 -17.76
C TYR A 78 -8.85 11.66 -16.35
N TYR A 79 -8.84 10.75 -15.35
CA TYR A 79 -9.03 11.10 -13.95
C TYR A 79 -7.94 12.07 -13.47
N LEU A 80 -6.66 11.78 -13.74
CA LEU A 80 -5.53 12.62 -13.34
C LEU A 80 -5.59 14.01 -14.00
N GLN A 81 -6.06 14.09 -15.25
CA GLN A 81 -6.30 15.36 -15.96
C GLN A 81 -7.52 16.11 -15.44
N ARG A 82 -8.30 15.52 -14.51
CA ARG A 82 -9.60 16.02 -14.00
C ARG A 82 -10.71 16.03 -15.05
N ASN A 83 -10.55 15.29 -16.15
CA ASN A 83 -11.64 15.03 -17.10
C ASN A 83 -12.47 13.84 -16.59
N TYR A 84 -13.19 14.06 -15.50
CA TYR A 84 -13.92 13.00 -14.80
C TYR A 84 -15.03 12.39 -15.66
N SER A 85 -15.67 13.17 -16.54
CA SER A 85 -16.70 12.66 -17.45
C SER A 85 -16.14 11.57 -18.37
N ALA A 86 -14.99 11.83 -19.01
CA ALA A 86 -14.34 10.85 -19.88
C ALA A 86 -13.83 9.65 -19.07
N SER A 87 -13.35 9.87 -17.82
CA SER A 87 -12.95 8.79 -16.94
C SER A 87 -14.12 7.88 -16.56
N VAL A 88 -15.29 8.44 -16.23
CA VAL A 88 -16.52 7.68 -15.93
C VAL A 88 -16.98 6.88 -17.16
N GLU A 89 -17.01 7.50 -18.34
CA GLU A 89 -17.40 6.80 -19.57
C GLU A 89 -16.47 5.62 -19.86
N SER A 90 -15.15 5.84 -19.78
CA SER A 90 -14.15 4.79 -19.99
C SER A 90 -14.24 3.72 -18.91
N GLY A 91 -14.38 4.09 -17.63
CA GLY A 91 -14.52 3.17 -16.51
C GLY A 91 -15.77 2.28 -16.61
N ARG A 92 -16.90 2.81 -17.09
CA ARG A 92 -18.11 1.99 -17.36
C ARG A 92 -17.86 0.92 -18.42
N LYS A 93 -17.10 1.26 -19.47
CA LYS A 93 -16.71 0.28 -20.50
C LYS A 93 -15.78 -0.80 -19.92
N LEU A 94 -14.84 -0.40 -19.07
CA LEU A 94 -13.92 -1.32 -18.41
C LEU A 94 -14.64 -2.35 -17.54
N ILE A 95 -15.56 -1.95 -16.66
CA ILE A 95 -16.26 -2.89 -15.77
C ILE A 95 -17.26 -3.80 -16.50
N ALA A 96 -17.66 -3.47 -17.73
CA ALA A 96 -18.52 -4.30 -18.57
C ALA A 96 -17.76 -5.44 -19.27
N ARG A 97 -16.42 -5.43 -19.24
CA ARG A 97 -15.59 -6.47 -19.85
C ARG A 97 -15.58 -7.74 -18.99
N ASN A 98 -15.44 -8.88 -19.63
CA ASN A 98 -15.34 -10.19 -18.94
C ASN A 98 -14.00 -10.34 -18.18
N ASP A 99 -12.94 -9.70 -18.67
CA ASP A 99 -11.59 -9.70 -18.11
C ASP A 99 -11.32 -8.49 -17.18
N ALA A 100 -12.38 -7.75 -16.78
CA ALA A 100 -12.26 -6.64 -15.85
C ALA A 100 -11.67 -7.10 -14.51
N ASP A 101 -10.59 -6.44 -14.09
CA ASP A 101 -9.90 -6.63 -12.82
C ASP A 101 -10.34 -5.61 -11.73
N GLU A 102 -9.71 -5.66 -10.56
CA GLU A 102 -10.01 -4.76 -9.44
C GLU A 102 -9.73 -3.29 -9.77
N GLN A 103 -8.71 -2.97 -10.58
CA GLN A 103 -8.38 -1.59 -10.96
C GLN A 103 -9.49 -0.96 -11.80
N CYS A 104 -10.22 -1.74 -12.60
CA CYS A 104 -11.37 -1.22 -13.35
C CYS A 104 -12.43 -0.63 -12.40
N TYR A 105 -12.73 -1.32 -11.29
CA TYR A 105 -13.68 -0.86 -10.28
C TYR A 105 -13.12 0.32 -9.47
N GLN A 106 -11.84 0.30 -9.16
CA GLN A 106 -11.16 1.39 -8.49
C GLN A 106 -11.23 2.67 -9.31
N ILE A 107 -10.81 2.65 -10.56
CA ILE A 107 -10.80 3.84 -11.45
C ILE A 107 -12.20 4.44 -11.56
N LEU A 108 -13.22 3.62 -11.77
CA LEU A 108 -14.59 4.11 -11.88
C LEU A 108 -15.11 4.66 -10.56
N GLY A 109 -14.83 3.98 -9.43
CA GLY A 109 -15.19 4.46 -8.09
C GLY A 109 -14.53 5.79 -7.76
N MET A 110 -13.23 5.95 -8.06
CA MET A 110 -12.50 7.21 -7.90
C MET A 110 -13.10 8.34 -8.76
N ALA A 111 -13.46 8.03 -10.01
CA ALA A 111 -14.06 9.02 -10.91
C ALA A 111 -15.44 9.49 -10.40
N TYR A 112 -16.29 8.57 -9.90
CA TYR A 112 -17.56 8.93 -9.28
C TYR A 112 -17.37 9.73 -7.98
N LYS A 113 -16.41 9.36 -7.15
CA LYS A 113 -16.05 10.10 -5.93
C LYS A 113 -15.63 11.54 -6.27
N ALA A 114 -14.88 11.73 -7.34
CA ALA A 114 -14.39 13.04 -7.76
C ALA A 114 -15.47 14.00 -8.26
N ILE A 115 -16.60 13.49 -8.76
CA ILE A 115 -17.77 14.29 -9.19
C ILE A 115 -18.89 14.30 -8.16
N ASP A 116 -18.60 13.86 -6.93
CA ASP A 116 -19.55 13.79 -5.79
C ASP A 116 -20.76 12.85 -6.01
N GLU A 117 -20.64 11.91 -6.96
CA GLU A 117 -21.66 10.86 -7.20
C GLU A 117 -21.49 9.70 -6.19
N LYS A 118 -21.73 10.03 -4.92
CA LYS A 118 -21.46 9.14 -3.76
C LYS A 118 -22.17 7.80 -3.85
N LYS A 119 -23.42 7.77 -4.30
CA LYS A 119 -24.19 6.52 -4.42
C LYS A 119 -23.60 5.57 -5.46
N GLU A 120 -23.13 6.12 -6.58
CA GLU A 120 -22.51 5.31 -7.63
C GLU A 120 -21.10 4.86 -7.19
N ALA A 121 -20.32 5.72 -6.50
CA ALA A 121 -19.05 5.34 -5.92
C ALA A 121 -19.22 4.19 -4.89
N ASP A 122 -20.16 4.32 -3.95
CA ASP A 122 -20.50 3.26 -2.96
C ASP A 122 -20.83 1.94 -3.64
N LYS A 123 -21.69 1.99 -4.68
CA LYS A 123 -22.07 0.81 -5.46
C LYS A 123 -20.87 0.17 -6.14
N MET A 124 -19.98 0.98 -6.75
CA MET A 124 -18.78 0.47 -7.45
C MET A 124 -17.81 -0.19 -6.48
N TYR A 125 -17.50 0.43 -5.36
CA TYR A 125 -16.60 -0.17 -4.38
C TYR A 125 -17.18 -1.46 -3.77
N LYS A 126 -18.46 -1.49 -3.42
CA LYS A 126 -19.12 -2.71 -2.94
C LYS A 126 -19.13 -3.84 -3.97
N GLN A 127 -19.38 -3.53 -5.24
CA GLN A 127 -19.33 -4.51 -6.32
C GLN A 127 -17.91 -5.02 -6.55
N GLY A 128 -16.92 -4.12 -6.55
CA GLY A 128 -15.51 -4.45 -6.68
C GLY A 128 -15.04 -5.37 -5.53
N ILE A 129 -15.32 -5.00 -4.28
CA ILE A 129 -14.99 -5.82 -3.10
C ILE A 129 -15.66 -7.20 -3.14
N LYS A 130 -16.91 -7.27 -3.60
CA LYS A 130 -17.61 -8.56 -3.76
C LYS A 130 -16.94 -9.45 -4.81
N LYS A 131 -16.47 -8.87 -5.92
CA LYS A 131 -15.81 -9.61 -7.00
C LYS A 131 -14.36 -9.94 -6.67
N PHE A 132 -13.66 -9.03 -5.97
CA PHE A 132 -12.25 -9.12 -5.60
C PHE A 132 -12.06 -8.95 -4.09
N PRO A 133 -12.48 -9.93 -3.28
CA PRO A 133 -12.46 -9.82 -1.81
C PRO A 133 -11.04 -9.81 -1.21
N GLY A 134 -10.01 -10.08 -2.00
CA GLY A 134 -8.60 -10.00 -1.62
C GLY A 134 -7.92 -8.67 -1.97
N SER A 135 -8.63 -7.71 -2.58
CA SER A 135 -8.03 -6.44 -3.01
C SER A 135 -7.91 -5.44 -1.86
N GLY A 136 -6.74 -5.31 -1.25
CA GLY A 136 -6.45 -4.29 -0.24
C GLY A 136 -6.70 -2.86 -0.73
N GLU A 137 -6.52 -2.65 -2.03
CA GLU A 137 -6.71 -1.37 -2.71
C GLU A 137 -8.18 -0.92 -2.73
N LEU A 138 -9.10 -1.81 -3.06
CA LEU A 138 -10.54 -1.49 -3.04
C LEU A 138 -11.06 -1.20 -1.62
N TYR A 139 -10.57 -1.95 -0.63
CA TYR A 139 -10.88 -1.67 0.77
C TYR A 139 -10.34 -0.30 1.21
N ASN A 140 -9.14 0.07 0.76
CA ASN A 140 -8.57 1.38 1.04
C ASN A 140 -9.43 2.51 0.49
N GLU A 141 -9.74 2.47 -0.81
CA GLU A 141 -10.52 3.50 -1.49
C GLU A 141 -11.91 3.67 -0.89
N TYR A 142 -12.55 2.56 -0.55
CA TYR A 142 -13.87 2.61 0.07
C TYR A 142 -13.80 3.17 1.49
N GLY A 143 -12.80 2.79 2.26
CA GLY A 143 -12.54 3.37 3.58
C GLY A 143 -12.29 4.88 3.52
N GLU A 144 -11.49 5.35 2.53
CA GLU A 144 -11.26 6.79 2.33
C GLU A 144 -12.55 7.55 2.00
N MET A 145 -13.41 6.99 1.15
CA MET A 145 -14.70 7.59 0.85
C MET A 145 -15.55 7.76 2.12
N LEU A 146 -15.67 6.70 2.91
CA LEU A 146 -16.42 6.72 4.17
C LEU A 146 -15.82 7.71 5.19
N TRP A 147 -14.49 7.81 5.25
CA TRP A 147 -13.81 8.75 6.13
C TRP A 147 -14.09 10.21 5.80
N VAL A 148 -14.11 10.57 4.50
CA VAL A 148 -14.49 11.91 4.03
C VAL A 148 -15.93 12.24 4.43
N GLU A 149 -16.81 11.24 4.43
CA GLU A 149 -18.20 11.35 4.90
C GLU A 149 -18.34 11.34 6.44
N LYS A 150 -17.24 11.33 7.18
CA LYS A 150 -17.20 11.22 8.65
C LYS A 150 -17.88 9.95 9.19
N ASN A 151 -17.90 8.90 8.39
CA ASN A 151 -18.45 7.60 8.77
C ASN A 151 -17.36 6.79 9.49
N ALA A 152 -17.60 6.47 10.76
CA ALA A 152 -16.67 5.71 11.59
C ALA A 152 -16.43 4.26 11.11
N GLU A 153 -17.27 3.72 10.22
CA GLU A 153 -17.06 2.40 9.62
C GLU A 153 -15.82 2.33 8.71
N ALA A 154 -15.27 3.48 8.31
CA ALA A 154 -14.03 3.56 7.50
C ALA A 154 -12.91 2.65 8.03
N ILE A 155 -12.72 2.62 9.37
CA ILE A 155 -11.67 1.79 9.99
C ILE A 155 -11.86 0.30 9.72
N ARG A 156 -13.11 -0.20 9.68
CA ARG A 156 -13.37 -1.62 9.42
C ARG A 156 -12.91 -2.04 8.02
N PHE A 157 -13.04 -1.14 7.04
CA PHE A 157 -12.59 -1.41 5.68
C PHE A 157 -11.06 -1.39 5.59
N TRP A 158 -10.39 -0.44 6.21
CA TRP A 158 -8.92 -0.44 6.24
C TRP A 158 -8.35 -1.65 6.99
N GLU A 159 -8.92 -2.04 8.12
CA GLU A 159 -8.52 -3.25 8.85
C GLU A 159 -8.80 -4.53 8.04
N ARG A 160 -9.92 -4.58 7.32
CA ARG A 160 -10.18 -5.69 6.41
C ARG A 160 -9.21 -5.71 5.25
N GLY A 161 -8.85 -4.55 4.71
CA GLY A 161 -7.79 -4.42 3.70
C GLY A 161 -6.43 -4.92 4.19
N ILE A 162 -6.05 -4.59 5.44
CA ILE A 162 -4.83 -5.13 6.09
C ILE A 162 -4.90 -6.66 6.23
N GLU A 163 -6.06 -7.20 6.55
CA GLU A 163 -6.23 -8.65 6.73
C GLU A 163 -6.08 -9.43 5.41
N VAL A 164 -6.66 -8.92 4.32
CA VAL A 164 -6.68 -9.61 3.02
C VAL A 164 -5.45 -9.35 2.17
N ASP A 165 -4.85 -8.16 2.32
CA ASP A 165 -3.61 -7.76 1.64
C ASP A 165 -2.69 -7.00 2.62
N PRO A 166 -1.97 -7.73 3.47
CA PRO A 166 -1.14 -7.16 4.52
C PRO A 166 0.09 -6.38 4.01
N ASN A 167 0.32 -6.34 2.70
CA ASN A 167 1.42 -5.59 2.11
C ASN A 167 0.98 -4.34 1.34
N TYR A 168 -0.31 -4.05 1.29
CA TYR A 168 -0.83 -2.80 0.74
C TYR A 168 -0.74 -1.66 1.78
N SER A 169 0.28 -0.82 1.64
CA SER A 169 0.69 0.18 2.64
C SER A 169 -0.38 1.20 3.00
N SER A 170 -1.25 1.59 2.05
CA SER A 170 -2.23 2.66 2.25
C SER A 170 -3.27 2.33 3.33
N ASN A 171 -3.63 1.06 3.52
CA ASN A 171 -4.52 0.66 4.60
C ASN A 171 -3.91 0.94 5.98
N TYR A 172 -2.61 0.67 6.15
CA TYR A 172 -1.89 1.00 7.38
C TYR A 172 -1.76 2.50 7.61
N TYR A 173 -1.49 3.26 6.55
CA TYR A 173 -1.45 4.72 6.60
C TYR A 173 -2.75 5.31 7.15
N ASN A 174 -3.87 4.93 6.56
CA ASN A 174 -5.17 5.44 6.96
C ASN A 174 -5.61 4.94 8.34
N ALA A 175 -5.41 3.66 8.65
CA ALA A 175 -5.73 3.08 9.95
C ALA A 175 -4.87 3.71 11.08
N SER A 176 -3.57 3.96 10.85
CA SER A 176 -2.70 4.64 11.81
C SER A 176 -3.22 6.04 12.14
N ARG A 177 -3.59 6.82 11.11
CA ARG A 177 -4.16 8.17 11.27
C ARG A 177 -5.50 8.13 12.01
N TYR A 178 -6.37 7.19 11.71
CA TYR A 178 -7.63 7.00 12.41
C TYR A 178 -7.41 6.79 13.91
N TYR A 179 -6.58 5.80 14.27
CA TYR A 179 -6.32 5.48 15.68
C TYR A 179 -5.59 6.59 16.44
N TYR A 180 -4.81 7.42 15.75
CA TYR A 180 -4.17 8.59 16.35
C TYR A 180 -5.19 9.55 17.00
N TYR A 181 -6.39 9.68 16.46
CA TYR A 181 -7.46 10.49 17.01
C TYR A 181 -8.33 9.78 18.05
N THR A 182 -8.08 8.51 18.32
CA THR A 182 -8.79 7.71 19.33
C THR A 182 -7.96 7.54 20.60
N TYR A 183 -8.51 6.87 21.61
CA TYR A 183 -7.75 6.48 22.82
C TYR A 183 -6.87 5.23 22.58
N ASP A 184 -7.07 4.47 21.52
CA ASP A 184 -6.33 3.24 21.21
C ASP A 184 -5.04 3.57 20.43
N LYS A 185 -4.07 4.19 21.12
CA LYS A 185 -2.80 4.58 20.53
C LYS A 185 -1.92 3.41 20.10
N VAL A 186 -2.14 2.22 20.67
CA VAL A 186 -1.38 1.01 20.33
C VAL A 186 -1.46 0.74 18.82
N TRP A 187 -2.66 0.75 18.25
CA TRP A 187 -2.84 0.49 16.82
C TRP A 187 -2.36 1.63 15.94
N SER A 188 -2.43 2.87 16.42
CA SER A 188 -1.81 4.00 15.72
C SER A 188 -0.30 3.79 15.55
N LEU A 189 0.40 3.43 16.63
CA LEU A 189 1.84 3.20 16.63
C LEU A 189 2.22 1.99 15.77
N ILE A 190 1.54 0.87 15.95
CA ILE A 190 1.83 -0.38 15.22
C ILE A 190 1.61 -0.20 13.72
N TYR A 191 0.45 0.32 13.31
CA TYR A 191 0.14 0.50 11.90
C TYR A 191 1.04 1.57 11.26
N GLY A 192 1.32 2.66 11.98
CA GLY A 192 2.24 3.69 11.50
C GLY A 192 3.65 3.15 11.27
N GLU A 193 4.15 2.33 12.17
CA GLU A 193 5.49 1.76 12.02
C GLU A 193 5.55 0.69 10.92
N ILE A 194 4.51 -0.13 10.76
CA ILE A 194 4.40 -1.04 9.60
C ILE A 194 4.39 -0.22 8.31
N PHE A 195 3.59 0.86 8.24
CA PHE A 195 3.53 1.72 7.07
C PHE A 195 4.90 2.27 6.67
N ILE A 196 5.67 2.87 7.59
CA ILE A 196 6.98 3.44 7.25
C ILE A 196 8.00 2.38 6.80
N ASN A 197 7.83 1.12 7.18
CA ASN A 197 8.66 0.02 6.73
C ASN A 197 8.22 -0.52 5.35
N LEU A 198 6.92 -0.52 5.05
CA LEU A 198 6.40 -0.88 3.72
C LEU A 198 6.64 0.24 2.69
N GLU A 199 6.58 1.50 3.13
CA GLU A 199 6.67 2.69 2.28
C GLU A 199 7.67 3.70 2.87
N SER A 200 8.95 3.37 2.77
CA SER A 200 10.03 4.05 3.51
C SER A 200 10.37 5.47 3.02
N TYR A 201 10.08 5.79 1.76
CA TYR A 201 10.60 7.01 1.09
C TYR A 201 9.54 7.78 0.30
N SER A 202 8.26 7.61 0.60
CA SER A 202 7.20 8.35 -0.05
C SER A 202 7.00 9.74 0.57
N LYS A 203 6.20 10.57 -0.11
CA LYS A 203 5.80 11.88 0.42
C LYS A 203 4.96 11.81 1.70
N ARG A 204 4.34 10.64 1.99
CA ARG A 204 3.52 10.40 3.19
C ARG A 204 4.34 9.97 4.40
N THR A 205 5.55 9.43 4.17
CA THR A 205 6.40 8.86 5.24
C THR A 205 6.74 9.88 6.35
N PRO A 206 7.14 11.15 6.04
CA PRO A 206 7.41 12.15 7.08
C PRO A 206 6.21 12.46 7.98
N GLU A 207 5.00 12.50 7.43
CA GLU A 207 3.77 12.71 8.21
C GLU A 207 3.59 11.61 9.27
N ILE A 208 3.72 10.34 8.86
CA ILE A 208 3.55 9.22 9.79
C ILE A 208 4.69 9.17 10.82
N LYS A 209 5.93 9.49 10.46
CA LYS A 209 7.02 9.60 11.43
C LYS A 209 6.73 10.64 12.52
N SER A 210 6.18 11.79 12.15
CA SER A 210 5.74 12.82 13.11
C SER A 210 4.59 12.33 13.98
N LEU A 211 3.62 11.63 13.37
CA LEU A 211 2.50 11.03 14.08
C LEU A 211 2.96 9.96 15.09
N LEU A 212 3.98 9.16 14.76
CA LEU A 212 4.55 8.18 15.65
C LEU A 212 5.17 8.82 16.90
N VAL A 213 5.98 9.88 16.73
CA VAL A 213 6.58 10.61 17.85
C VAL A 213 5.51 11.16 18.79
N ASP A 214 4.50 11.85 18.22
CA ASP A 214 3.41 12.42 19.02
C ASP A 214 2.51 11.31 19.61
N GLY A 215 2.32 10.22 18.89
CA GLY A 215 1.60 9.04 19.35
C GLY A 215 2.25 8.41 20.59
N TYR A 216 3.58 8.30 20.65
CA TYR A 216 4.30 7.87 21.84
C TYR A 216 4.11 8.85 23.00
N LYS A 217 4.24 10.17 22.76
CA LYS A 217 3.98 11.17 23.80
C LYS A 217 2.57 11.02 24.40
N LYS A 218 1.56 10.90 23.54
CA LYS A 218 0.16 10.72 23.99
C LYS A 218 -0.05 9.40 24.70
N LEU A 219 0.56 8.30 24.23
CA LEU A 219 0.45 6.99 24.88
C LEU A 219 0.93 7.09 26.34
N PHE A 220 2.08 7.71 26.60
CA PHE A 220 2.63 7.79 27.96
C PHE A 220 1.90 8.81 28.86
N ILE A 221 1.31 9.86 28.31
CA ILE A 221 0.41 10.76 29.05
C ILE A 221 -0.85 9.99 29.49
N ASP A 222 -1.43 9.20 28.60
CA ASP A 222 -2.71 8.54 28.81
C ASP A 222 -2.58 7.14 29.44
N LEU A 223 -1.37 6.65 29.68
CA LEU A 223 -1.10 5.24 30.06
C LEU A 223 -1.86 4.82 31.34
N LYS A 224 -2.04 5.76 32.28
CA LYS A 224 -2.80 5.53 33.53
C LYS A 224 -4.31 5.76 33.39
N SER A 225 -4.78 6.20 32.23
CA SER A 225 -6.19 6.47 32.00
C SER A 225 -6.97 5.15 31.82
N PRO A 226 -8.13 4.98 32.49
CA PRO A 226 -9.00 3.82 32.21
C PRO A 226 -9.45 3.72 30.76
N LYS A 227 -9.44 4.84 30.01
CA LYS A 227 -9.80 4.88 28.60
C LYS A 227 -8.76 4.23 27.67
N THR A 228 -7.51 4.08 28.14
CA THR A 228 -6.43 3.41 27.43
C THR A 228 -6.48 1.89 27.58
N GLN A 229 -7.29 1.39 28.53
CA GLN A 229 -7.47 -0.06 28.72
C GLN A 229 -8.12 -0.67 27.48
N SER A 230 -7.41 -1.60 26.84
CA SER A 230 -7.89 -2.31 25.67
C SER A 230 -8.54 -3.63 26.07
N LYS A 231 -9.65 -3.99 25.40
CA LYS A 231 -10.23 -5.34 25.48
C LYS A 231 -9.51 -6.33 24.55
N ASN A 232 -8.67 -5.84 23.69
CA ASN A 232 -7.89 -6.65 22.77
C ASN A 232 -6.68 -7.25 23.49
N LEU A 233 -6.55 -8.57 23.44
CA LEU A 233 -5.51 -9.31 24.18
C LEU A 233 -4.08 -8.94 23.75
N PHE A 234 -3.86 -8.67 22.47
CA PHE A 234 -2.56 -8.24 21.95
C PHE A 234 -2.22 -6.82 22.45
N SER A 235 -3.15 -5.88 22.34
CA SER A 235 -2.97 -4.52 22.86
C SER A 235 -2.73 -4.50 24.36
N THR A 236 -3.41 -5.37 25.13
CA THR A 236 -3.21 -5.52 26.57
C THR A 236 -1.80 -5.98 26.88
N ALA A 237 -1.28 -6.99 26.17
CA ALA A 237 0.08 -7.46 26.30
C ALA A 237 1.10 -6.36 25.93
N TYR A 238 0.87 -5.64 24.82
CA TYR A 238 1.69 -4.51 24.40
C TYR A 238 1.76 -3.43 25.48
N LEU A 239 0.62 -3.01 26.02
CA LEU A 239 0.53 -1.99 27.06
C LEU A 239 1.21 -2.43 28.37
N ALA A 240 1.10 -3.69 28.74
CA ALA A 240 1.78 -4.22 29.94
C ALA A 240 3.29 -4.02 29.84
N VAL A 241 3.91 -4.48 28.74
CA VAL A 241 5.35 -4.31 28.51
C VAL A 241 5.76 -2.85 28.40
N MET A 242 4.96 -2.01 27.72
CA MET A 242 5.24 -0.56 27.64
C MET A 242 5.15 0.13 29.00
N THR A 243 4.21 -0.28 29.85
CA THR A 243 4.06 0.28 31.19
C THR A 243 5.27 -0.04 32.08
N ASP A 244 5.79 -1.26 32.01
CA ASP A 244 6.98 -1.70 32.77
C ASP A 244 8.22 -0.85 32.38
N GLN A 245 8.25 -0.30 31.17
CA GLN A 245 9.36 0.53 30.67
C GLN A 245 9.08 2.05 30.72
N ALA A 246 7.93 2.51 31.20
CA ALA A 246 7.50 3.91 31.15
C ALA A 246 8.46 4.91 31.82
N GLN A 247 9.24 4.47 32.83
CA GLN A 247 10.23 5.30 33.53
C GLN A 247 11.30 5.85 32.57
N VAL A 248 11.62 5.14 31.49
CA VAL A 248 12.65 5.54 30.51
C VAL A 248 12.30 6.88 29.82
N VAL A 249 11.03 7.14 29.63
CA VAL A 249 10.54 8.38 28.95
C VAL A 249 10.04 9.44 29.91
N SER A 250 10.32 9.32 31.20
CA SER A 250 9.86 10.27 32.21
C SER A 250 10.40 11.70 32.02
N LEU A 251 11.58 11.84 31.40
CA LEU A 251 12.19 13.13 31.06
C LEU A 251 11.84 13.62 29.64
N GLY A 252 11.07 12.85 28.89
CA GLY A 252 10.62 13.19 27.55
C GLY A 252 10.79 12.05 26.53
N VAL A 253 10.07 12.19 25.43
CA VAL A 253 10.14 11.28 24.29
C VAL A 253 11.11 11.85 23.27
N THR A 254 12.32 11.30 23.23
CA THR A 254 13.41 11.60 22.30
C THR A 254 13.82 10.35 21.54
N PRO A 255 14.60 10.42 20.44
CA PRO A 255 15.12 9.22 19.76
C PRO A 255 15.89 8.30 20.72
N GLU A 256 16.71 8.86 21.62
CA GLU A 256 17.52 8.11 22.58
C GLU A 256 16.62 7.42 23.62
N SER A 257 15.65 8.12 24.18
CA SER A 257 14.72 7.51 25.15
C SER A 257 13.85 6.45 24.50
N LEU A 258 13.41 6.65 23.25
CA LEU A 258 12.69 5.65 22.46
C LEU A 258 13.56 4.45 22.12
N ASN A 259 14.83 4.64 21.81
CA ASN A 259 15.75 3.53 21.57
C ASN A 259 15.89 2.64 22.80
N ILE A 260 16.12 3.21 23.98
CA ILE A 260 16.23 2.46 25.24
C ILE A 260 14.90 1.74 25.56
N LEU A 261 13.78 2.46 25.49
CA LEU A 261 12.45 1.93 25.75
C LEU A 261 12.13 0.74 24.84
N ARG A 262 12.33 0.91 23.55
CA ARG A 262 11.96 -0.08 22.53
C ARG A 262 12.90 -1.28 22.53
N SER A 263 14.18 -1.07 22.85
CA SER A 263 15.12 -2.19 23.06
C SER A 263 14.67 -3.07 24.23
N LYS A 264 14.33 -2.46 25.36
CA LYS A 264 13.80 -3.19 26.53
C LYS A 264 12.46 -3.85 26.20
N PHE A 265 11.57 -3.14 25.50
CA PHE A 265 10.29 -3.69 25.04
C PHE A 265 10.49 -4.96 24.21
N ILE A 266 11.39 -4.95 23.22
CA ILE A 266 11.63 -6.11 22.37
C ILE A 266 12.18 -7.29 23.16
N LEU A 267 13.11 -7.08 24.08
CA LEU A 267 13.65 -8.16 24.92
C LEU A 267 12.54 -8.81 25.77
N GLU A 268 11.77 -7.99 26.49
CA GLU A 268 10.68 -8.45 27.34
C GLU A 268 9.50 -9.06 26.56
N TRP A 269 9.16 -8.49 25.39
CA TRP A 269 8.14 -9.06 24.53
C TRP A 269 8.44 -10.49 24.09
N PHE A 270 9.67 -10.76 23.66
CA PHE A 270 10.07 -12.10 23.24
C PHE A 270 10.24 -13.07 24.39
N GLU A 271 10.48 -12.60 25.59
CA GLU A 271 10.47 -13.43 26.80
C GLU A 271 9.05 -13.85 27.20
N LYS A 272 8.09 -12.91 27.17
CA LYS A 272 6.75 -13.13 27.74
C LYS A 272 5.69 -13.52 26.69
N TYR A 273 5.78 -12.99 25.46
CA TYR A 273 4.68 -13.01 24.48
C TYR A 273 5.10 -13.45 23.08
N GLY A 274 6.38 -13.55 22.75
CA GLY A 274 6.86 -13.79 21.40
C GLY A 274 6.32 -15.07 20.77
N ASP A 275 6.21 -16.15 21.53
CA ASP A 275 5.65 -17.42 21.06
C ASP A 275 4.12 -17.36 20.89
N LYS A 276 3.45 -16.60 21.74
CA LYS A 276 2.00 -16.45 21.71
C LYS A 276 1.54 -15.53 20.57
N TYR A 277 2.32 -14.50 20.29
CA TYR A 277 2.03 -13.49 19.27
C TYR A 277 3.24 -13.28 18.35
N PRO A 278 3.59 -14.24 17.46
CA PRO A 278 4.61 -14.04 16.47
C PRO A 278 4.23 -12.86 15.57
N PHE A 279 5.04 -11.80 15.58
CA PHE A 279 4.69 -10.55 14.92
C PHE A 279 5.87 -9.96 14.14
N ARG A 280 5.70 -9.84 12.81
CA ARG A 280 6.77 -9.48 11.89
C ARG A 280 7.47 -8.17 12.23
N LEU A 281 6.73 -7.16 12.68
CA LEU A 281 7.32 -5.89 13.07
C LEU A 281 8.33 -6.08 14.23
N PHE A 282 7.94 -6.83 15.26
CA PHE A 282 8.81 -7.04 16.42
C PHE A 282 9.98 -7.99 16.12
N GLU A 283 9.75 -8.98 15.24
CA GLU A 283 10.83 -9.84 14.72
C GLU A 283 11.87 -9.01 13.95
N TYR A 284 11.42 -8.07 13.13
CA TYR A 284 12.28 -7.16 12.40
C TYR A 284 13.08 -6.25 13.34
N GLN A 285 12.43 -5.68 14.35
CA GLN A 285 13.09 -4.88 15.38
C GLN A 285 14.12 -5.70 16.16
N ARG A 286 13.78 -6.95 16.56
CA ARG A 286 14.72 -7.88 17.21
C ARG A 286 15.93 -8.18 16.32
N GLN A 287 15.71 -8.33 15.02
CA GLN A 287 16.81 -8.54 14.08
C GLN A 287 17.73 -7.31 14.01
N LEU A 288 17.16 -6.11 13.89
CA LEU A 288 17.95 -4.87 13.91
C LEU A 288 18.75 -4.71 15.20
N LEU A 289 18.16 -5.08 16.34
CA LEU A 289 18.84 -5.04 17.62
C LEU A 289 20.04 -6.02 17.67
N LYS A 290 19.86 -7.25 17.18
CA LYS A 290 20.94 -8.26 17.08
C LYS A 290 22.07 -7.84 16.14
N GLU A 291 21.75 -7.11 15.07
CA GLU A 291 22.72 -6.64 14.06
C GLU A 291 23.38 -5.32 14.46
N GLY A 292 23.02 -4.71 15.62
CA GLY A 292 23.53 -3.40 16.06
C GLY A 292 23.10 -2.25 15.18
N LEU A 293 21.90 -2.34 14.58
CA LEU A 293 21.33 -1.36 13.67
C LEU A 293 20.12 -0.63 14.25
N PHE A 294 19.73 -0.96 15.48
CA PHE A 294 18.47 -0.49 16.05
C PHE A 294 18.50 0.98 16.42
N ASP A 295 19.68 1.52 16.83
CA ASP A 295 19.87 2.96 17.05
C ASP A 295 19.64 3.74 15.76
N ALA A 296 20.28 3.35 14.68
CA ALA A 296 20.14 3.97 13.38
C ALA A 296 18.70 3.88 12.84
N TYR A 297 18.03 2.76 13.10
CA TYR A 297 16.61 2.59 12.78
C TYR A 297 15.72 3.57 13.56
N ASN A 298 15.95 3.74 14.87
CA ASN A 298 15.19 4.67 15.70
C ASN A 298 15.45 6.13 15.27
N GLU A 299 16.68 6.48 14.93
CA GLU A 299 17.00 7.78 14.38
C GLU A 299 16.32 8.02 13.03
N TRP A 300 16.34 7.02 12.13
CA TRP A 300 15.63 7.11 10.87
C TRP A 300 14.12 7.27 11.06
N ALA A 301 13.52 6.55 12.03
CA ALA A 301 12.08 6.57 12.26
C ALA A 301 11.61 7.85 12.97
N PHE A 302 12.39 8.39 13.91
CA PHE A 302 11.95 9.43 14.84
C PHE A 302 12.83 10.70 14.83
N GLY A 303 14.11 10.61 14.47
CA GLY A 303 15.08 11.67 14.64
C GLY A 303 14.68 12.97 13.95
N ALA A 304 14.40 12.95 12.65
CA ALA A 304 14.00 14.13 11.90
C ALA A 304 12.65 14.73 12.40
N ALA A 305 11.75 13.88 12.90
CA ALA A 305 10.46 14.31 13.44
C ALA A 305 10.55 14.93 14.84
N THR A 306 11.59 14.59 15.61
CA THR A 306 11.86 15.20 16.92
C THR A 306 12.68 16.48 16.80
N GLY A 307 13.61 16.58 15.83
CA GLY A 307 14.42 17.76 15.60
C GLY A 307 15.43 17.56 14.46
N LEU A 308 15.24 18.31 13.37
CA LEU A 308 16.07 18.14 12.17
C LEU A 308 17.56 18.40 12.44
N ALA A 309 17.91 19.42 13.22
CA ALA A 309 19.31 19.75 13.52
C ALA A 309 19.98 18.62 14.35
N SER A 310 19.30 18.10 15.36
CA SER A 310 19.79 16.97 16.18
C SER A 310 19.97 15.73 15.34
N PHE A 311 19.01 15.42 14.46
CA PHE A 311 19.09 14.31 13.52
C PHE A 311 20.28 14.43 12.57
N GLN A 312 20.54 15.62 12.00
CA GLN A 312 21.69 15.87 11.13
C GLN A 312 23.02 15.71 11.88
N THR A 313 23.09 16.20 13.11
CA THR A 313 24.26 16.03 13.98
C THR A 313 24.50 14.54 14.26
N TRP A 314 23.45 13.82 14.68
CA TRP A 314 23.55 12.39 14.98
C TRP A 314 24.02 11.59 13.75
N THR A 315 23.39 11.79 12.59
CA THR A 315 23.76 11.09 11.34
C THR A 315 25.17 11.41 10.87
N SER A 316 25.69 12.60 11.17
CA SER A 316 27.07 12.96 10.85
C SER A 316 28.06 12.26 11.78
N LEU A 317 27.76 12.15 13.07
CA LEU A 317 28.62 11.49 14.06
C LEU A 317 28.58 9.95 13.93
N HIS A 318 27.48 9.38 13.44
CA HIS A 318 27.25 7.93 13.28
C HIS A 318 27.05 7.54 11.80
N ALA A 319 27.82 8.17 10.90
CA ALA A 319 27.64 8.03 9.45
C ALA A 319 27.74 6.57 8.97
N ASP A 320 28.66 5.79 9.52
CA ASP A 320 28.86 4.38 9.17
C ASP A 320 27.66 3.53 9.60
N ASP A 321 27.17 3.69 10.83
CA ASP A 321 26.03 2.94 11.34
C ASP A 321 24.75 3.29 10.57
N TYR A 322 24.54 4.57 10.29
CA TYR A 322 23.41 5.02 9.49
C TYR A 322 23.46 4.48 8.07
N SER A 323 24.63 4.50 7.43
CA SER A 323 24.85 3.94 6.09
C SER A 323 24.63 2.43 6.05
N ARG A 324 25.11 1.69 7.08
CA ARG A 324 24.85 0.24 7.23
C ARG A 324 23.35 -0.04 7.35
N PHE A 325 22.63 0.72 8.17
CA PHE A 325 21.18 0.59 8.29
C PHE A 325 20.44 0.87 6.97
N ILE A 326 20.76 1.96 6.27
CA ILE A 326 20.17 2.29 4.98
C ILE A 326 20.43 1.19 3.93
N SER A 327 21.63 0.63 3.92
CA SER A 327 21.99 -0.50 3.04
C SER A 327 21.22 -1.75 3.38
N PHE A 328 21.07 -2.06 4.67
CA PHE A 328 20.25 -3.17 5.17
C PHE A 328 18.79 -3.01 4.74
N GLN A 329 18.21 -1.81 4.92
CA GLN A 329 16.81 -1.52 4.57
C GLN A 329 16.56 -1.64 3.05
N LYS A 330 17.47 -1.12 2.22
CA LYS A 330 17.36 -1.22 0.75
C LYS A 330 17.56 -2.64 0.24
N GLY A 331 18.38 -3.43 0.90
CA GLY A 331 18.66 -4.82 0.52
C GLY A 331 17.59 -5.82 0.94
N ARG A 332 16.60 -5.43 1.73
CA ARG A 332 15.57 -6.33 2.28
C ARG A 332 14.18 -5.73 2.17
N ILE A 333 13.28 -6.43 1.50
CA ILE A 333 11.88 -6.00 1.42
C ILE A 333 11.17 -6.42 2.72
N PHE A 334 10.67 -5.43 3.46
CA PHE A 334 9.78 -5.69 4.59
C PHE A 334 8.43 -6.20 4.07
N LYS A 335 7.99 -7.36 4.55
CA LYS A 335 6.69 -7.96 4.22
C LYS A 335 6.01 -8.48 5.47
N VAL A 336 4.71 -8.24 5.58
CA VAL A 336 3.86 -8.73 6.67
C VAL A 336 3.17 -10.03 6.21
N PRO A 337 3.27 -11.13 6.97
CA PRO A 337 2.55 -12.37 6.69
C PRO A 337 1.02 -12.21 6.86
N ALA A 338 0.25 -12.96 6.07
CA ALA A 338 -1.22 -12.86 6.06
C ALA A 338 -1.91 -13.22 7.39
N ASN A 339 -1.26 -13.96 8.28
CA ASN A 339 -1.85 -14.46 9.54
C ASN A 339 -1.46 -13.66 10.79
N GLN A 340 -0.91 -12.46 10.63
CA GLN A 340 -0.43 -11.63 11.75
C GLN A 340 -1.34 -10.41 12.00
N ASN A 341 -2.64 -10.54 11.82
CA ASN A 341 -3.61 -9.53 12.21
C ASN A 341 -4.22 -9.87 13.58
N TYR A 342 -3.78 -9.17 14.63
CA TYR A 342 -4.23 -9.40 16.01
C TYR A 342 -5.32 -8.43 16.47
N ARG A 343 -5.84 -7.57 15.59
CA ARG A 343 -6.82 -6.54 15.96
C ARG A 343 -8.14 -7.13 16.48
N ASN A 344 -8.54 -8.31 16.00
CA ASN A 344 -9.80 -8.96 16.37
C ASN A 344 -9.69 -9.93 17.57
N LEU A 345 -8.55 -9.96 18.29
CA LEU A 345 -8.36 -10.79 19.48
C LEU A 345 -8.96 -10.13 20.72
N ASN A 346 -10.26 -10.31 20.92
CA ASN A 346 -10.92 -9.82 22.12
C ASN A 346 -10.84 -10.82 23.27
N SER A 347 -10.70 -10.32 24.52
CA SER A 347 -10.98 -11.12 25.72
C SER A 347 -12.47 -11.53 25.69
N LYS A 348 -12.74 -12.81 25.93
CA LYS A 348 -14.09 -13.32 26.09
C LYS A 348 -14.78 -12.70 27.31
#